data_00211cb10ba8ffb22d087ba396e686b0
#
_entry.id   00211cb10ba8ffb22d087ba396e686b0
#
_cell.length_a   1.000
_cell.length_b   1.000
_cell.length_c   1.000
_cell.angle_alpha   90.00
_cell.angle_beta   90.00
_cell.angle_gamma   90.00
#
_symmetry.space_group_name_H-M   'P 1'
#
loop_
_entity.id
_entity.type
_entity.pdbx_description
1 polymer ?
#
loop_
_entity_poly.entity_id
_entity_poly.type
_entity_poly.pdbx_seq_one_letter_code
_entity_poly.pdbx_strand_id
1 'polypeptide(L)'
;EYKYQAPQKNEFTIEKVGEHEFVVKGEQLERLVQMTNLDHQDGIMRLARRLKRLGVDDALREKGAVNGDDVAIGKFVFEFVQ
;
A
#
# COMPACT_ATOMS: atom_id res chain seq x y z
N GLU A 1 21.76 -1.76 -23.24
CA GLU A 1 21.28 -1.96 -22.90
C GLU A 1 20.44 -1.98 -22.38
N TYR A 2 20.23 -1.90 -22.40
CA TYR A 2 19.31 -2.00 -22.01
C TYR A 2 19.18 -2.11 -20.88
N LYS A 3 18.97 -1.39 -20.53
CA LYS A 3 18.80 -1.68 -19.42
C LYS A 3 17.65 -2.29 -19.08
N TYR A 4 17.70 -3.16 -18.87
CA TYR A 4 16.56 -3.85 -18.50
C TYR A 4 16.25 -3.63 -17.07
N GLN A 5 15.00 -3.35 -16.80
CA GLN A 5 14.62 -3.22 -15.50
C GLN A 5 13.95 -4.40 -15.09
N ALA A 6 14.24 -4.95 -13.98
CA ALA A 6 13.54 -6.08 -13.47
C ALA A 6 12.09 -5.70 -13.35
N PRO A 7 11.20 -6.59 -13.59
CA PRO A 7 9.79 -6.29 -13.42
C PRO A 7 9.57 -5.79 -12.04
N GLN A 8 8.82 -4.75 -11.96
CA GLN A 8 8.57 -4.20 -10.68
C GLN A 8 7.55 -5.02 -10.00
N LYS A 9 7.95 -5.82 -9.07
CA LYS A 9 7.04 -6.62 -8.37
C LYS A 9 6.08 -5.82 -7.59
N ASN A 10 6.47 -4.63 -7.24
CA ASN A 10 5.61 -3.80 -6.44
C ASN A 10 5.22 -2.58 -7.18
N GLU A 11 4.87 -2.76 -8.43
CA GLU A 11 4.38 -1.65 -9.18
C GLU A 11 3.06 -1.20 -8.64
N PHE A 12 2.99 0.04 -8.24
CA PHE A 12 1.75 0.62 -7.74
C PHE A 12 1.85 2.12 -7.87
N THR A 13 0.69 2.77 -7.83
CA THR A 13 0.62 4.21 -7.88
C THR A 13 -0.11 4.70 -6.64
N ILE A 14 0.24 5.88 -6.19
CA ILE A 14 -0.37 6.47 -5.02
C ILE A 14 -0.94 7.81 -5.42
N GLU A 15 -2.22 8.01 -5.07
CA GLU A 15 -2.89 9.26 -5.36
C GLU A 15 -3.39 9.86 -4.08
N LYS A 16 -3.16 11.14 -3.91
CA LYS A 16 -3.70 11.85 -2.77
C LYS A 16 -5.07 12.36 -3.15
N VAL A 17 -6.09 11.86 -2.49
CA VAL A 17 -7.46 12.21 -2.84
C VAL A 17 -8.10 13.16 -1.85
N GLY A 18 -7.40 13.46 -0.75
CA GLY A 18 -7.90 14.40 0.23
C GLY A 18 -6.75 14.88 1.08
N GLU A 19 -7.03 15.74 2.03
CA GLU A 19 -5.96 16.28 2.85
C GLU A 19 -5.22 15.19 3.61
N HIS A 20 -5.96 14.21 4.08
CA HIS A 20 -5.36 13.12 4.84
C HIS A 20 -5.81 11.79 4.29
N GLU A 21 -5.98 11.73 2.98
CA GLU A 21 -6.47 10.52 2.36
C GLU A 21 -5.66 10.19 1.12
N PHE A 22 -5.25 8.94 1.04
CA PHE A 22 -4.48 8.45 -0.08
C PHE A 22 -5.11 7.18 -0.60
N VAL A 23 -4.98 6.96 -1.91
CA VAL A 23 -5.43 5.73 -2.52
C VAL A 23 -4.24 5.11 -3.23
N VAL A 24 -4.01 3.85 -2.96
CA VAL A 24 -2.93 3.11 -3.59
C VAL A 24 -3.55 2.15 -4.58
N LYS A 25 -3.08 2.21 -5.80
CA LYS A 25 -3.59 1.35 -6.86
C LYS A 25 -2.47 0.48 -7.38
N GLY A 26 -2.75 -0.77 -7.55
CA GLY A 26 -1.76 -1.70 -8.05
C GLY A 26 -2.36 -3.07 -8.06
N GLU A 27 -2.21 -3.75 -9.18
CA GLU A 27 -2.82 -5.05 -9.34
C GLU A 27 -2.32 -6.02 -8.29
N GLN A 28 -1.04 -6.01 -8.04
CA GLN A 28 -0.47 -6.91 -7.07
C GLN A 28 -0.96 -6.63 -5.67
N LEU A 29 -1.04 -5.36 -5.32
CA LEU A 29 -1.48 -4.99 -3.99
C LEU A 29 -2.95 -5.31 -3.80
N GLU A 30 -3.74 -5.06 -4.82
CA GLU A 30 -5.15 -5.37 -4.72
C GLU A 30 -5.37 -6.87 -4.59
N ARG A 31 -4.55 -7.65 -5.28
CA ARG A 31 -4.65 -9.09 -5.17
C ARG A 31 -4.27 -9.55 -3.77
N LEU A 32 -3.24 -8.95 -3.19
CA LEU A 32 -2.86 -9.27 -1.84
C LEU A 32 -3.99 -9.01 -0.86
N VAL A 33 -4.66 -7.89 -1.05
CA VAL A 33 -5.78 -7.56 -0.18
C VAL A 33 -6.89 -8.59 -0.35
N GLN A 34 -7.17 -8.98 -1.58
CA GLN A 34 -8.22 -9.95 -1.82
C GLN A 34 -7.91 -11.30 -1.20
N MET A 35 -6.64 -11.64 -1.15
CA MET A 35 -6.23 -12.93 -0.60
C MET A 35 -6.09 -12.91 0.90
N THR A 36 -6.21 -11.75 1.50
CA THR A 36 -6.02 -11.62 2.94
C THR A 36 -7.38 -11.70 3.62
N ASN A 37 -7.42 -12.43 4.73
CA ASN A 37 -8.64 -12.50 5.50
C ASN A 37 -8.72 -11.27 6.39
N LEU A 38 -9.49 -10.29 5.95
CA LEU A 38 -9.60 -9.04 6.67
C LEU A 38 -10.46 -9.14 7.91
N ASP A 39 -11.12 -10.28 8.11
CA ASP A 39 -11.90 -10.48 9.31
C ASP A 39 -11.03 -10.87 10.49
N HIS A 40 -9.79 -11.23 10.25
CA HIS A 40 -8.88 -11.64 11.31
C HIS A 40 -7.80 -10.61 11.48
N GLN A 41 -7.57 -10.27 12.73
CA GLN A 41 -6.56 -9.27 13.03
C GLN A 41 -5.18 -9.74 12.60
N ASP A 42 -4.90 -11.02 12.76
CA ASP A 42 -3.62 -11.56 12.34
C ASP A 42 -3.41 -11.37 10.85
N GLY A 43 -4.45 -11.57 10.07
CA GLY A 43 -4.36 -11.37 8.63
C GLY A 43 -4.08 -9.93 8.28
N ILE A 44 -4.74 -9.01 8.97
CA ILE A 44 -4.55 -7.60 8.72
C ILE A 44 -3.12 -7.20 9.06
N MET A 45 -2.61 -7.66 10.19
CA MET A 45 -1.25 -7.31 10.58
C MET A 45 -0.23 -7.89 9.63
N ARG A 46 -0.48 -9.09 9.14
CA ARG A 46 0.40 -9.71 8.20
C ARG A 46 0.42 -8.93 6.88
N LEU A 47 -0.75 -8.48 6.47
CA LEU A 47 -0.86 -7.69 5.26
C LEU A 47 -0.12 -6.36 5.41
N ALA A 48 -0.31 -5.69 6.54
CA ALA A 48 0.35 -4.42 6.77
C ALA A 48 1.87 -4.58 6.73
N ARG A 49 2.36 -5.65 7.32
CA ARG A 49 3.78 -5.92 7.34
C ARG A 49 4.29 -6.18 5.93
N ARG A 50 3.51 -6.87 5.13
CA ARG A 50 3.87 -7.15 3.77
C ARG A 50 3.92 -5.87 2.94
N LEU A 51 2.94 -5.01 3.12
CA LEU A 51 2.90 -3.76 2.40
C LEU A 51 4.11 -2.90 2.74
N LYS A 52 4.50 -2.90 4.00
CA LYS A 52 5.66 -2.16 4.42
C LYS A 52 6.91 -2.68 3.73
N ARG A 53 7.01 -3.99 3.62
CA ARG A 53 8.16 -4.61 3.00
C ARG A 53 8.22 -4.30 1.51
N LEU A 54 7.07 -4.13 0.88
CA LEU A 54 7.00 -3.82 -0.53
C LEU A 54 7.33 -2.36 -0.82
N GLY A 55 7.47 -1.55 0.20
CA GLY A 55 7.83 -0.16 0.00
C GLY A 55 6.66 0.78 -0.06
N VAL A 56 5.48 0.32 0.28
CA VAL A 56 4.30 1.19 0.24
C VAL A 56 4.44 2.31 1.26
N ASP A 57 4.96 2.00 2.44
CA ASP A 57 5.16 3.02 3.45
C ASP A 57 6.09 4.12 2.98
N ASP A 58 7.21 3.72 2.38
CA ASP A 58 8.17 4.69 1.89
C ASP A 58 7.58 5.54 0.79
N ALA A 59 6.82 4.93 -0.09
CA ALA A 59 6.21 5.66 -1.18
C ALA A 59 5.17 6.63 -0.66
N LEU A 60 4.41 6.23 0.34
CA LEU A 60 3.41 7.12 0.94
C LEU A 60 4.10 8.31 1.60
N ARG A 61 5.20 8.05 2.28
CA ARG A 61 5.94 9.12 2.94
C ARG A 61 6.44 10.12 1.92
N GLU A 62 6.88 9.63 0.78
CA GLU A 62 7.36 10.51 -0.27
C GLU A 62 6.24 11.35 -0.86
N LYS A 63 5.02 10.85 -0.78
CA LYS A 63 3.87 11.60 -1.26
C LYS A 63 3.35 12.58 -0.21
N GLY A 64 3.93 12.58 0.96
CA GLY A 64 3.53 13.52 1.99
C GLY A 64 2.63 12.94 3.05
N ALA A 65 2.54 11.64 3.14
CA ALA A 65 1.70 11.03 4.16
C ALA A 65 2.31 11.23 5.54
N VAL A 66 1.45 11.47 6.51
CA VAL A 66 1.87 11.60 7.89
C VAL A 66 1.02 10.68 8.73
N ASN A 67 1.42 10.52 9.98
CA ASN A 67 0.67 9.66 10.89
C ASN A 67 -0.78 10.06 10.94
N GLY A 68 -1.64 9.09 10.86
CA GLY A 68 -3.07 9.33 10.96
C GLY A 68 -3.78 9.46 9.63
N ASP A 69 -3.02 9.52 8.54
CA ASP A 69 -3.65 9.61 7.23
C ASP A 69 -4.29 8.28 6.87
N ASP A 70 -5.40 8.35 6.17
CA ASP A 70 -6.10 7.16 5.72
C ASP A 70 -5.54 6.70 4.38
N VAL A 71 -5.32 5.42 4.26
CA VAL A 71 -4.78 4.84 3.04
C VAL A 71 -5.70 3.71 2.61
N ALA A 72 -6.13 3.76 1.38
CA ALA A 72 -7.03 2.74 0.84
C ALA A 72 -6.34 1.97 -0.27
N ILE A 73 -6.42 0.65 -0.18
CA ILE A 73 -5.94 -0.23 -1.23
C ILE A 73 -7.08 -1.18 -1.56
N GLY A 74 -7.70 -0.95 -2.70
CA GLY A 74 -8.88 -1.72 -3.02
C GLY A 74 -9.94 -1.47 -1.98
N LYS A 75 -10.38 -2.52 -1.33
CA LYS A 75 -11.39 -2.39 -0.28
C LYS A 75 -10.79 -2.32 1.11
N PHE A 76 -9.48 -2.35 1.21
CA PHE A 76 -8.81 -2.32 2.50
C PHE A 76 -8.38 -0.90 2.80
N VAL A 77 -8.82 -0.40 3.94
CA VAL A 77 -8.45 0.95 4.36
C VAL A 77 -7.72 0.84 5.69
N PHE A 78 -6.60 1.50 5.78
CA PHE A 78 -5.84 1.47 7.01
C PHE A 78 -5.24 2.84 7.28
N GLU A 79 -4.80 3.02 8.48
CA GLU A 79 -4.23 4.28 8.93
C GLU A 79 -2.73 4.23 8.78
N PHE A 80 -2.16 5.27 8.17
CA PHE A 80 -0.72 5.34 7.99
C PHE A 80 -0.05 5.61 9.33
N VAL A 81 0.92 4.79 9.66
CA VAL A 81 1.68 4.95 10.90
C VAL A 81 3.14 4.79 10.57
N GLN A 82 3.93 5.73 10.98
CA GLN A 82 5.37 5.64 10.74
C GLN A 82 6.06 4.77 11.75
#